data_d040c0f3865d58920f59d570bca8c46e
#
_entry.id   d040c0f3865d58920f59d570bca8c46e
#
_cell.length_a   1.000
_cell.length_b   1.000
_cell.length_c   1.000
_cell.angle_alpha   90.00
_cell.angle_beta   90.00
_cell.angle_gamma   90.00
#
_symmetry.space_group_name_H-M   'P 1'
#
loop_
_entity.id
_entity.type
_entity.pdbx_description
1 polymer ?
#
loop_
_entity_poly.entity_id
_entity_poly.type
_entity_poly.pdbx_seq_one_letter_code
_entity_poly.pdbx_strand_id
1 'polypeptide(L)'
;AGGSAKQGRDRRFQAILPLRGKILNIEKTDDAKIYKNTEIQALITGLGLGIKGEEFDEKNLRYHRIVIMTDADVDGAHIRTLILTFFFRYQRALVEGGYIYIACPPLYKVERGKNHTYCYNEDDLKKTIASFGEKANYTIQRFKGLGEMMPKQLWETTMDPTTRMMKRVEIEDALEADRIFTILMGDKVAPRREF
;
A
#
# COMPACT_ATOMS: atom_id res chain seq x y z
N ALA A 1 5.65 -6.52 -9.22
CA ALA A 1 4.29 -6.00 -8.98
C ALA A 1 3.95 -4.80 -9.86
N GLY A 2 4.87 -3.87 -10.04
CA GLY A 2 4.64 -2.67 -10.87
C GLY A 2 4.25 -2.97 -12.30
N GLY A 3 4.85 -3.99 -12.92
CA GLY A 3 4.52 -4.42 -14.28
C GLY A 3 3.10 -4.95 -14.41
N SER A 4 2.69 -5.84 -13.50
CA SER A 4 1.34 -6.39 -13.47
C SER A 4 0.29 -5.31 -13.19
N ALA A 5 0.58 -4.38 -12.28
CA ALA A 5 -0.30 -3.25 -11.99
C ALA A 5 -0.49 -2.35 -13.20
N LYS A 6 0.58 -2.02 -13.92
CA LYS A 6 0.50 -1.22 -15.15
C LYS A 6 -0.33 -1.88 -16.24
N GLN A 7 -0.21 -3.19 -16.40
CA GLN A 7 -0.99 -3.94 -17.37
C GLN A 7 -2.45 -4.11 -16.95
N GLY A 8 -2.70 -4.32 -15.65
CA GLY A 8 -4.04 -4.57 -15.13
C GLY A 8 -4.91 -3.34 -14.94
N ARG A 9 -4.33 -2.14 -14.84
CA ARG A 9 -5.05 -0.90 -14.55
C ARG A 9 -6.08 -0.52 -15.62
N ASP A 10 -7.07 0.25 -15.23
CA ASP A 10 -7.91 0.98 -16.18
C ASP A 10 -7.25 2.32 -16.50
N ARG A 11 -6.73 2.45 -17.70
CA ARG A 11 -5.97 3.64 -18.17
C ARG A 11 -6.78 4.94 -18.16
N ARG A 12 -8.10 4.85 -18.16
CA ARG A 12 -8.97 6.03 -18.18
C ARG A 12 -8.91 6.83 -16.89
N PHE A 13 -8.68 6.16 -15.75
CA PHE A 13 -8.71 6.83 -14.44
C PHE A 13 -7.62 6.37 -13.45
N GLN A 14 -6.80 5.38 -13.81
CA GLN A 14 -5.74 4.86 -12.95
C GLN A 14 -4.36 5.09 -13.52
N ALA A 15 -3.43 5.48 -12.66
CA ALA A 15 -2.01 5.55 -12.95
C ALA A 15 -1.24 4.76 -11.91
N ILE A 16 -0.13 4.19 -12.32
CA ILE A 16 0.76 3.43 -11.44
C ILE A 16 2.09 4.18 -11.32
N LEU A 17 2.50 4.42 -10.09
CA LEU A 17 3.81 4.96 -9.78
C LEU A 17 4.62 3.89 -9.03
N PRO A 18 5.49 3.15 -9.74
CA PRO A 18 6.35 2.18 -9.06
C PRO A 18 7.45 2.92 -8.30
N LEU A 19 7.58 2.62 -7.01
CA LEU A 19 8.67 3.09 -6.19
C LEU A 19 9.74 2.00 -6.15
N ARG A 20 10.95 2.34 -6.59
CA ARG A 20 12.07 1.41 -6.70
C ARG A 20 13.10 1.71 -5.63
N GLY A 21 13.63 0.65 -5.03
CA GLY A 21 14.67 0.76 -4.03
C GLY A 21 14.17 1.21 -2.66
N LYS A 22 15.10 1.51 -1.79
CA LYS A 22 14.80 1.99 -0.44
C LYS A 22 14.46 3.46 -0.47
N ILE A 23 13.29 3.81 0.04
CA ILE A 23 12.97 5.20 0.31
C ILE A 23 13.96 5.72 1.36
N LEU A 24 14.41 6.95 1.14
CA LEU A 24 15.37 7.61 2.00
C LEU A 24 14.93 7.59 3.47
N ASN A 25 15.86 7.31 4.38
CA ASN A 25 15.61 7.42 5.82
C ASN A 25 15.44 8.88 6.22
N ILE A 26 14.20 9.34 6.31
CA ILE A 26 13.86 10.72 6.62
C ILE A 26 14.22 11.14 8.04
N GLU A 27 14.44 10.19 8.97
CA GLU A 27 14.93 10.49 10.33
C GLU A 27 16.36 11.03 10.35
N LYS A 28 17.19 10.55 9.41
CA LYS A 28 18.62 10.87 9.36
C LYS A 28 18.97 11.91 8.30
N THR A 29 17.99 12.48 7.64
CA THR A 29 18.20 13.33 6.48
C THR A 29 17.47 14.66 6.65
N ASP A 30 18.12 15.76 6.27
CA ASP A 30 17.48 17.06 6.27
C ASP A 30 16.46 17.23 5.14
N ASP A 31 15.58 18.21 5.28
CA ASP A 31 14.49 18.46 4.32
C ASP A 31 14.99 18.69 2.90
N ALA A 32 16.11 19.39 2.74
CA ALA A 32 16.69 19.67 1.42
C ALA A 32 17.11 18.38 0.68
N LYS A 33 17.71 17.44 1.41
CA LYS A 33 18.11 16.15 0.84
C LYS A 33 16.91 15.25 0.53
N ILE A 34 15.84 15.32 1.33
CA ILE A 34 14.60 14.59 1.09
C ILE A 34 14.02 15.01 -0.26
N TYR A 35 13.90 16.29 -0.53
CA TYR A 35 13.36 16.80 -1.79
C TYR A 35 14.27 16.57 -3.00
N LYS A 36 15.53 16.21 -2.80
CA LYS A 36 16.45 15.76 -3.88
C LYS A 36 16.33 14.27 -4.18
N ASN A 37 15.66 13.49 -3.35
CA ASN A 37 15.45 12.07 -3.59
C ASN A 37 14.52 11.86 -4.80
N THR A 38 14.94 11.01 -5.73
CA THR A 38 14.22 10.76 -6.99
C THR A 38 12.82 10.21 -6.79
N GLU A 39 12.65 9.30 -5.83
CA GLU A 39 11.35 8.69 -5.52
C GLU A 39 10.39 9.73 -4.91
N ILE A 40 10.89 10.58 -4.04
CA ILE A 40 10.12 11.67 -3.43
C ILE A 40 9.71 12.70 -4.49
N GLN A 41 10.63 13.06 -5.39
CA GLN A 41 10.31 13.95 -6.51
C GLN A 41 9.24 13.38 -7.42
N ALA A 42 9.30 12.07 -7.70
CA ALA A 42 8.29 11.38 -8.50
C ALA A 42 6.91 11.43 -7.82
N LEU A 43 6.84 11.24 -6.51
CA LEU A 43 5.61 11.37 -5.73
C LEU A 43 5.04 12.79 -5.82
N ILE A 44 5.86 13.78 -5.56
CA ILE A 44 5.45 15.20 -5.56
C ILE A 44 4.93 15.59 -6.94
N THR A 45 5.68 15.30 -7.98
CA THR A 45 5.32 15.64 -9.36
C THR A 45 4.10 14.86 -9.83
N GLY A 46 4.08 13.55 -9.59
CA GLY A 46 2.99 12.68 -10.03
C GLY A 46 1.65 13.00 -9.40
N LEU A 47 1.64 13.40 -8.14
CA LEU A 47 0.43 13.71 -7.39
C LEU A 47 0.03 15.19 -7.45
N GLY A 48 0.90 16.06 -7.93
CA GLY A 48 0.64 17.51 -7.94
C GLY A 48 0.77 18.14 -6.57
N LEU A 49 1.74 17.68 -5.77
CA LEU A 49 1.96 18.17 -4.41
C LEU A 49 2.91 19.35 -4.38
N GLY A 50 2.77 20.23 -3.36
CA GLY A 50 3.73 21.25 -3.04
C GLY A 50 4.86 20.72 -2.16
N ILE A 51 5.85 21.60 -1.87
CA ILE A 51 6.92 21.31 -0.91
C ILE A 51 6.42 21.57 0.52
N LYS A 52 7.14 21.00 1.51
CA LYS A 52 6.85 21.24 2.92
C LYS A 52 6.79 22.74 3.24
N GLY A 53 5.72 23.19 3.85
CA GLY A 53 5.49 24.58 4.18
C GLY A 53 4.66 25.36 3.15
N GLU A 54 4.45 24.79 1.98
CA GLU A 54 3.48 25.35 1.02
C GLU A 54 2.07 24.98 1.43
N GLU A 55 1.14 25.89 1.16
CA GLU A 55 -0.27 25.64 1.44
C GLU A 55 -0.81 24.56 0.50
N PHE A 56 -1.53 23.58 1.08
CA PHE A 56 -2.18 22.52 0.30
C PHE A 56 -3.37 23.11 -0.49
N ASP A 57 -3.34 22.89 -1.80
CA ASP A 57 -4.45 23.27 -2.69
C ASP A 57 -5.00 22.02 -3.37
N GLU A 58 -6.21 21.62 -2.99
CA GLU A 58 -6.91 20.47 -3.57
C GLU A 58 -7.08 20.58 -5.10
N LYS A 59 -7.19 21.78 -5.63
CA LYS A 59 -7.34 22.02 -7.07
C LYS A 59 -6.10 21.57 -7.87
N ASN A 60 -4.93 21.57 -7.26
CA ASN A 60 -3.69 21.14 -7.87
C ASN A 60 -3.47 19.63 -7.75
N LEU A 61 -4.24 18.95 -6.91
CA LEU A 61 -4.13 17.51 -6.71
C LEU A 61 -4.61 16.76 -7.96
N ARG A 62 -3.73 15.94 -8.54
CA ARG A 62 -4.00 15.22 -9.78
C ARG A 62 -4.82 13.95 -9.56
N TYR A 63 -4.73 13.35 -8.38
CA TYR A 63 -5.43 12.12 -8.00
C TYR A 63 -6.05 12.29 -6.62
N HIS A 64 -7.32 11.91 -6.49
CA HIS A 64 -8.09 12.06 -5.24
C HIS A 64 -8.15 10.77 -4.43
N ARG A 65 -7.63 9.67 -4.97
CA ARG A 65 -7.43 8.40 -4.26
C ARG A 65 -6.04 7.90 -4.54
N ILE A 66 -5.21 7.93 -3.52
CA ILE A 66 -3.81 7.52 -3.59
C ILE A 66 -3.71 6.22 -2.80
N VAL A 67 -3.50 5.11 -3.51
CA VAL A 67 -3.53 3.77 -2.93
C VAL A 67 -2.12 3.22 -2.81
N ILE A 68 -1.69 2.94 -1.60
CA ILE A 68 -0.41 2.32 -1.33
C ILE A 68 -0.56 0.81 -1.49
N MET A 69 0.21 0.24 -2.42
CA MET A 69 0.23 -1.20 -2.70
C MET A 69 1.60 -1.76 -2.35
N THR A 70 1.66 -2.62 -1.36
CA THR A 70 2.89 -3.30 -0.91
C THR A 70 2.62 -4.79 -0.70
N ASP A 71 3.68 -5.59 -0.76
CA ASP A 71 3.59 -6.99 -0.40
C ASP A 71 3.21 -7.17 1.08
N ALA A 72 2.56 -8.27 1.41
CA ALA A 72 2.11 -8.57 2.77
C ALA A 72 3.22 -9.13 3.67
N ASP A 73 4.48 -8.96 3.30
CA ASP A 73 5.64 -9.38 4.08
C ASP A 73 6.21 -8.25 4.95
N VAL A 74 7.27 -8.54 5.68
CA VAL A 74 7.95 -7.57 6.57
C VAL A 74 8.53 -6.40 5.77
N ASP A 75 9.11 -6.67 4.61
CA ASP A 75 9.69 -5.62 3.75
C ASP A 75 8.60 -4.70 3.20
N GLY A 76 7.45 -5.24 2.81
CA GLY A 76 6.30 -4.45 2.39
C GLY A 76 5.75 -3.58 3.51
N ALA A 77 5.66 -4.10 4.73
CA ALA A 77 5.24 -3.33 5.91
C ALA A 77 6.22 -2.18 6.21
N HIS A 78 7.52 -2.42 6.06
CA HIS A 78 8.54 -1.39 6.24
C HIS A 78 8.41 -0.27 5.20
N ILE A 79 8.26 -0.62 3.93
CA ILE A 79 8.05 0.35 2.85
C ILE A 79 6.78 1.18 3.08
N ARG A 80 5.70 0.54 3.48
CA ARG A 80 4.44 1.22 3.81
C ARG A 80 4.62 2.22 4.95
N THR A 81 5.34 1.84 6.01
CA THR A 81 5.64 2.73 7.14
C THR A 81 6.44 3.95 6.69
N LEU A 82 7.44 3.78 5.81
CA LEU A 82 8.22 4.88 5.25
C LEU A 82 7.34 5.86 4.46
N ILE A 83 6.47 5.34 3.60
CA ILE A 83 5.57 6.17 2.77
C ILE A 83 4.58 6.93 3.65
N LEU A 84 3.96 6.27 4.62
CA LEU A 84 3.01 6.90 5.54
C LEU A 84 3.67 7.98 6.39
N THR A 85 4.89 7.75 6.85
CA THR A 85 5.66 8.73 7.61
C THR A 85 5.99 9.95 6.76
N PHE A 86 6.36 9.75 5.49
CA PHE A 86 6.58 10.85 4.56
C PHE A 86 5.31 11.70 4.40
N PHE A 87 4.16 11.09 4.14
CA PHE A 87 2.90 11.83 4.01
C PHE A 87 2.53 12.55 5.31
N PHE A 88 2.71 11.92 6.45
CA PHE A 88 2.40 12.53 7.73
C PHE A 88 3.27 13.76 8.02
N ARG A 89 4.57 13.68 7.76
CA ARG A 89 5.51 14.78 8.06
C ARG A 89 5.52 15.88 7.03
N TYR A 90 5.34 15.56 5.76
CA TYR A 90 5.54 16.50 4.65
C TYR A 90 4.26 16.83 3.88
N GLN A 91 3.22 16.01 3.97
CA GLN A 91 1.97 16.17 3.23
C GLN A 91 0.77 15.80 4.12
N ARG A 92 0.76 16.32 5.32
CA ARG A 92 -0.25 16.00 6.35
C ARG A 92 -1.67 16.27 5.88
N ALA A 93 -1.89 17.32 5.12
CA ALA A 93 -3.19 17.67 4.57
C ALA A 93 -3.81 16.56 3.70
N LEU A 94 -3.00 15.76 3.00
CA LEU A 94 -3.48 14.61 2.25
C LEU A 94 -4.05 13.52 3.17
N VAL A 95 -3.41 13.29 4.30
CA VAL A 95 -3.88 12.32 5.28
C VAL A 95 -5.16 12.80 5.93
N GLU A 96 -5.18 14.04 6.39
CA GLU A 96 -6.35 14.68 7.03
C GLU A 96 -7.54 14.78 6.09
N GLY A 97 -7.30 15.04 4.80
CA GLY A 97 -8.34 15.11 3.77
C GLY A 97 -8.89 13.75 3.32
N GLY A 98 -8.31 12.65 3.76
CA GLY A 98 -8.79 11.31 3.44
C GLY A 98 -8.46 10.84 2.03
N TYR A 99 -7.37 11.30 1.44
CA TYR A 99 -6.95 10.93 0.09
C TYR A 99 -6.07 9.68 0.03
N ILE A 100 -5.53 9.23 1.18
CA ILE A 100 -4.57 8.12 1.25
C ILE A 100 -5.28 6.84 1.68
N TYR A 101 -5.04 5.77 0.94
CA TYR A 101 -5.59 4.43 1.17
C TYR A 101 -4.48 3.39 1.15
N ILE A 102 -4.74 2.27 1.83
CA ILE A 102 -3.90 1.07 1.78
C ILE A 102 -4.68 -0.02 1.06
N ALA A 103 -4.10 -0.60 0.02
CA ALA A 103 -4.68 -1.75 -0.65
C ALA A 103 -4.67 -2.97 0.26
N CYS A 104 -5.78 -3.71 0.24
CA CYS A 104 -5.94 -4.95 1.01
C CYS A 104 -6.12 -6.12 0.01
N PRO A 105 -5.04 -6.65 -0.58
CA PRO A 105 -5.14 -7.77 -1.49
C PRO A 105 -5.53 -9.05 -0.74
N PRO A 106 -6.10 -10.07 -1.43
CA PRO A 106 -6.42 -11.33 -0.81
C PRO A 106 -5.16 -12.09 -0.41
N LEU A 107 -5.28 -12.92 0.61
CA LEU A 107 -4.22 -13.81 1.06
C LEU A 107 -4.27 -15.17 0.36
N TYR A 108 -5.47 -15.62 -0.04
CA TYR A 108 -5.68 -16.94 -0.61
C TYR A 108 -6.59 -16.89 -1.83
N LYS A 109 -6.38 -17.84 -2.74
CA LYS A 109 -7.31 -18.20 -3.81
C LYS A 109 -7.70 -19.65 -3.62
N VAL A 110 -8.98 -19.93 -3.49
CA VAL A 110 -9.53 -21.28 -3.38
C VAL A 110 -10.18 -21.64 -4.70
N GLU A 111 -9.71 -22.71 -5.34
CA GLU A 111 -10.30 -23.23 -6.57
C GLU A 111 -11.07 -24.51 -6.31
N ARG A 112 -12.29 -24.55 -6.82
CA ARG A 112 -13.15 -25.74 -6.82
C ARG A 112 -13.75 -25.93 -8.20
N GLY A 113 -13.23 -26.89 -8.96
CA GLY A 113 -13.61 -27.08 -10.36
C GLY A 113 -13.27 -25.86 -11.21
N LYS A 114 -14.26 -25.28 -11.86
CA LYS A 114 -14.11 -24.06 -12.67
C LYS A 114 -14.29 -22.76 -11.89
N ASN A 115 -14.71 -22.87 -10.62
CA ASN A 115 -14.98 -21.71 -9.77
C ASN A 115 -13.80 -21.41 -8.87
N HIS A 116 -13.60 -20.12 -8.58
CA HIS A 116 -12.60 -19.70 -7.61
C HIS A 116 -13.18 -18.64 -6.67
N THR A 117 -12.63 -18.60 -5.46
CA THR A 117 -12.99 -17.62 -4.43
C THR A 117 -11.71 -17.03 -3.86
N TYR A 118 -11.65 -15.71 -3.74
CA TYR A 118 -10.57 -15.02 -3.04
C TYR A 118 -10.92 -14.85 -1.57
N CYS A 119 -9.97 -15.17 -0.71
CA CYS A 119 -10.11 -15.06 0.74
C CYS A 119 -9.11 -14.03 1.27
N TYR A 120 -9.59 -13.07 2.01
CA TYR A 120 -8.81 -11.90 2.47
C TYR A 120 -8.18 -12.11 3.84
N ASN A 121 -8.64 -13.11 4.60
CA ASN A 121 -8.12 -13.48 5.90
C ASN A 121 -8.37 -14.96 6.19
N GLU A 122 -7.87 -15.45 7.33
CA GLU A 122 -8.04 -16.84 7.74
C GLU A 122 -9.52 -17.22 7.98
N ASP A 123 -10.32 -16.29 8.48
CA ASP A 123 -11.74 -16.53 8.73
C ASP A 123 -12.51 -16.71 7.42
N ASP A 124 -12.22 -15.91 6.40
CA ASP A 124 -12.78 -16.07 5.05
C ASP A 124 -12.43 -17.43 4.48
N LEU A 125 -11.17 -17.86 4.66
CA LEU A 125 -10.71 -19.17 4.19
C LEU A 125 -11.48 -20.32 4.87
N LYS A 126 -11.62 -20.27 6.19
CA LYS A 126 -12.35 -21.29 6.96
C LYS A 126 -13.81 -21.36 6.55
N LYS A 127 -14.47 -20.21 6.40
CA LYS A 127 -15.87 -20.14 5.96
C LYS A 127 -16.07 -20.70 4.56
N THR A 128 -15.16 -20.38 3.64
CA THR A 128 -15.20 -20.85 2.26
C THR A 128 -15.06 -22.38 2.21
N ILE A 129 -14.08 -22.94 2.91
CA ILE A 129 -13.87 -24.40 2.98
C ILE A 129 -15.06 -25.10 3.62
N ALA A 130 -15.59 -24.55 4.71
CA ALA A 130 -16.76 -25.11 5.41
C ALA A 130 -18.00 -25.16 4.51
N SER A 131 -18.15 -24.18 3.60
CA SER A 131 -19.28 -24.14 2.66
C SER A 131 -19.27 -25.26 1.63
N PHE A 132 -18.10 -25.88 1.38
CA PHE A 132 -17.97 -26.96 0.39
C PHE A 132 -18.40 -28.35 0.92
N GLY A 133 -18.44 -28.55 2.24
CA GLY A 133 -18.72 -29.84 2.87
C GLY A 133 -17.50 -30.76 3.00
N GLU A 134 -17.68 -31.88 3.71
CA GLU A 134 -16.56 -32.76 4.14
C GLU A 134 -15.85 -33.51 3.01
N LYS A 135 -16.50 -33.72 1.87
CA LYS A 135 -15.97 -34.53 0.75
C LYS A 135 -15.62 -33.71 -0.48
N ALA A 136 -15.49 -32.40 -0.33
CA ALA A 136 -15.21 -31.55 -1.48
C ALA A 136 -13.73 -31.55 -1.87
N ASN A 137 -13.48 -31.62 -3.17
CA ASN A 137 -12.14 -31.42 -3.75
C ASN A 137 -11.94 -29.95 -4.06
N TYR A 138 -10.92 -29.35 -3.52
CA TYR A 138 -10.52 -27.98 -3.76
C TYR A 138 -9.01 -27.82 -3.66
N THR A 139 -8.48 -26.76 -4.25
CA THR A 139 -7.07 -26.37 -4.10
C THR A 139 -6.98 -24.99 -3.47
N ILE A 140 -5.94 -24.76 -2.67
CA ILE A 140 -5.67 -23.48 -2.03
C ILE A 140 -4.34 -22.96 -2.55
N GLN A 141 -4.34 -21.75 -3.10
CA GLN A 141 -3.14 -21.00 -3.40
C GLN A 141 -2.98 -19.88 -2.39
N ARG A 142 -1.82 -19.82 -1.73
CA ARG A 142 -1.46 -18.71 -0.86
C ARG A 142 -0.65 -17.70 -1.64
N PHE A 143 -1.05 -16.43 -1.60
CA PHE A 143 -0.30 -15.33 -2.20
C PHE A 143 0.77 -14.84 -1.21
N LYS A 144 2.02 -14.87 -1.62
CA LYS A 144 3.15 -14.33 -0.84
C LYS A 144 3.40 -12.86 -1.11
N GLY A 145 3.04 -12.39 -2.30
CA GLY A 145 3.19 -11.00 -2.69
C GLY A 145 2.42 -10.66 -3.96
N LEU A 146 2.31 -9.38 -4.27
CA LEU A 146 1.59 -8.87 -5.44
C LEU A 146 2.21 -9.34 -6.76
N GLY A 147 3.52 -9.62 -6.76
CA GLY A 147 4.24 -10.09 -7.94
C GLY A 147 3.82 -11.47 -8.44
N GLU A 148 3.17 -12.27 -7.59
CA GLU A 148 2.62 -13.58 -7.95
C GLU A 148 1.30 -13.47 -8.71
N MET A 149 0.64 -12.31 -8.66
CA MET A 149 -0.64 -12.08 -9.32
C MET A 149 -0.44 -11.69 -10.77
N MET A 150 -1.19 -12.33 -11.66
CA MET A 150 -1.31 -11.90 -13.05
C MET A 150 -2.08 -10.58 -13.13
N PRO A 151 -1.91 -9.78 -14.20
CA PRO A 151 -2.58 -8.49 -14.34
C PRO A 151 -4.09 -8.54 -14.10
N LYS A 152 -4.77 -9.55 -14.64
CA LYS A 152 -6.20 -9.74 -14.46
C LYS A 152 -6.58 -10.03 -13.01
N GLN A 153 -5.80 -10.86 -12.31
CA GLN A 153 -6.03 -11.16 -10.89
C GLN A 153 -5.85 -9.90 -10.03
N LEU A 154 -4.80 -9.14 -10.31
CA LEU A 154 -4.52 -7.91 -9.58
C LEU A 154 -5.62 -6.86 -9.79
N TRP A 155 -6.13 -6.75 -11.01
CA TRP A 155 -7.30 -5.91 -11.28
C TRP A 155 -8.51 -6.35 -10.47
N GLU A 156 -8.94 -7.60 -10.63
CA GLU A 156 -10.15 -8.13 -9.98
C GLU A 156 -10.15 -8.05 -8.47
N THR A 157 -8.98 -8.21 -7.85
CA THR A 157 -8.86 -8.29 -6.39
C THR A 157 -8.49 -6.98 -5.70
N THR A 158 -7.75 -6.11 -6.40
CA THR A 158 -7.06 -5.00 -5.74
C THR A 158 -7.31 -3.65 -6.41
N MET A 159 -7.60 -3.62 -7.70
CA MET A 159 -7.66 -2.38 -8.47
C MET A 159 -9.05 -2.02 -8.97
N ASP A 160 -9.92 -2.99 -9.20
CA ASP A 160 -11.30 -2.74 -9.66
C ASP A 160 -12.10 -2.03 -8.58
N PRO A 161 -12.60 -0.80 -8.83
CA PRO A 161 -13.37 -0.05 -7.84
C PRO A 161 -14.60 -0.77 -7.30
N THR A 162 -15.14 -1.74 -8.05
CA THR A 162 -16.37 -2.47 -7.66
C THR A 162 -16.09 -3.67 -6.76
N THR A 163 -14.87 -4.22 -6.80
CA THR A 163 -14.53 -5.47 -6.11
C THR A 163 -13.34 -5.32 -5.15
N ARG A 164 -12.52 -4.30 -5.32
CA ARG A 164 -11.32 -4.09 -4.49
C ARG A 164 -11.68 -3.82 -3.05
N MET A 165 -10.78 -4.25 -2.16
CA MET A 165 -10.79 -3.87 -0.77
C MET A 165 -9.62 -2.94 -0.48
N MET A 166 -9.89 -1.83 0.18
CA MET A 166 -8.86 -0.91 0.64
C MET A 166 -9.31 -0.22 1.92
N LYS A 167 -8.34 0.17 2.73
CA LYS A 167 -8.56 0.88 3.99
C LYS A 167 -8.10 2.32 3.83
N ARG A 168 -8.96 3.27 4.17
CA ARG A 168 -8.54 4.68 4.24
C ARG A 168 -7.59 4.87 5.43
N VAL A 169 -6.48 5.56 5.20
CA VAL A 169 -5.53 5.90 6.25
C VAL A 169 -6.10 7.05 7.08
N GLU A 170 -6.28 6.81 8.37
CA GLU A 170 -6.65 7.83 9.33
C GLU A 170 -5.39 8.51 9.89
N ILE A 171 -5.55 9.69 10.48
CA ILE A 171 -4.40 10.43 11.03
C ILE A 171 -3.69 9.62 12.14
N GLU A 172 -4.43 8.84 12.90
CA GLU A 172 -3.89 7.97 13.95
C GLU A 172 -2.99 6.86 13.38
N ASP A 173 -3.35 6.30 12.21
CA ASP A 173 -2.54 5.30 11.51
C ASP A 173 -1.20 5.89 11.07
N ALA A 174 -1.22 7.10 10.52
CA ALA A 174 -0.02 7.81 10.09
C ALA A 174 0.85 8.23 11.27
N LEU A 175 0.24 8.66 12.37
CA LEU A 175 0.94 8.98 13.61
C LEU A 175 1.64 7.75 14.20
N GLU A 176 0.97 6.60 14.21
CA GLU A 176 1.54 5.35 14.69
C GLU A 176 2.70 4.89 13.80
N ALA A 177 2.57 5.03 12.47
CA ALA A 177 3.65 4.74 11.53
C ALA A 177 4.86 5.63 11.79
N ASP A 178 4.65 6.93 12.05
CA ASP A 178 5.71 7.88 12.38
C ASP A 178 6.43 7.49 13.68
N ARG A 179 5.67 7.10 14.71
CA ARG A 179 6.22 6.63 15.97
C ARG A 179 7.08 5.38 15.80
N ILE A 180 6.58 4.40 15.08
CA ILE A 180 7.31 3.15 14.78
C ILE A 180 8.57 3.46 13.98
N PHE A 181 8.49 4.31 12.98
CA PHE A 181 9.62 4.70 12.15
C PHE A 181 10.72 5.38 12.99
N THR A 182 10.36 6.28 13.89
CA THR A 182 11.29 6.95 14.80
C THR A 182 12.03 5.95 15.70
N ILE A 183 11.33 4.94 16.21
CA ILE A 183 11.92 3.87 17.04
C ILE A 183 12.88 2.99 16.22
N LEU A 184 12.45 2.53 15.05
CA LEU A 184 13.20 1.56 14.25
C LEU A 184 14.37 2.16 13.48
N MET A 185 14.20 3.38 12.96
CA MET A 185 15.13 4.02 12.02
C MET A 185 15.93 5.17 12.64
N GLY A 186 15.58 5.59 13.85
CA GLY A 186 16.29 6.63 14.59
C GLY A 186 17.65 6.13 15.12
N ASP A 187 18.42 7.04 15.72
CA ASP A 187 19.77 6.74 16.24
C ASP A 187 19.77 6.00 17.58
N LYS A 188 18.65 5.96 18.29
CA LYS A 188 18.51 5.27 19.57
C LYS A 188 18.41 3.75 19.36
N VAL A 189 19.43 3.03 19.82
CA VAL A 189 19.52 1.57 19.63
C VAL A 189 18.65 0.79 20.63
N ALA A 190 18.56 1.25 21.89
CA ALA A 190 17.80 0.54 22.92
C ALA A 190 16.33 0.32 22.58
N PRO A 191 15.55 1.35 22.15
CA PRO A 191 14.16 1.15 21.74
C PRO A 191 13.99 0.17 20.58
N ARG A 192 14.97 0.09 19.67
CA ARG A 192 14.93 -0.87 18.56
C ARG A 192 15.05 -2.32 19.04
N ARG A 193 15.83 -2.57 20.07
CA ARG A 193 15.99 -3.92 20.63
C ARG A 193 14.75 -4.39 21.39
N GLU A 194 14.06 -3.47 22.04
CA GLU A 194 12.82 -3.77 22.76
C GLU A 194 11.63 -3.98 21.82
N PHE A 195 11.68 -3.36 20.65
CA PHE A 195 10.61 -3.46 19.64
C PHE A 195 10.69 -4.73 18.81
#